data_7cc1c45644ea05b3bb8d2e1b0bb51854
#
_entry.id   7cc1c45644ea05b3bb8d2e1b0bb51854
#
_cell.length_a   1.000
_cell.length_b   1.000
_cell.length_c   1.000
_cell.angle_alpha   90.00
_cell.angle_beta   90.00
_cell.angle_gamma   90.00
#
_symmetry.space_group_name_H-M   'P 1'
#
loop_
_entity.id
_entity.type
_entity.pdbx_description
1 polymer ?
#
loop_
_entity_poly.entity_id
_entity_poly.type
_entity_poly.pdbx_seq_one_letter_code
_entity_poly.pdbx_strand_id
1 'polypeptide(L)'
;SDSYPENEIKFDISKIRLYTIDIETKSENGFPDVAAADQEILLISMQDYNTKEIVTWGVGSFKVKQENVRYIQFNNEHDLLSSFIQWWMDNTPDIVTGWNIQLFDIPYIAKRIDRVLGEKLMRRLSPWGLCSPKQIYIKGREYQTYDIGGITQLDYLDLYKKFTYKAQESYRLDYIA
;
A
#
# COMPACT_ATOMS: atom_id res chain seq x y z
N SER A 1 46.33 -14.26 16.96
CA SER A 1 45.07 -14.61 16.27
C SER A 1 43.94 -13.91 16.99
N ASP A 2 43.54 -12.76 16.46
CA ASP A 2 42.43 -11.98 17.00
C ASP A 2 41.12 -12.62 16.50
N SER A 3 40.53 -13.42 17.38
CA SER A 3 39.17 -13.90 17.20
C SER A 3 38.24 -12.74 17.51
N TYR A 4 37.67 -12.14 16.48
CA TYR A 4 36.50 -11.27 16.65
C TYR A 4 35.38 -12.11 17.25
N PRO A 5 34.70 -11.64 18.32
CA PRO A 5 33.51 -12.35 18.79
C PRO A 5 32.50 -12.36 17.66
N GLU A 6 32.06 -13.55 17.28
CA GLU A 6 30.91 -13.71 16.39
C GLU A 6 29.71 -13.13 17.13
N ASN A 7 29.45 -11.84 16.94
CA ASN A 7 28.18 -11.25 17.31
C ASN A 7 27.14 -11.88 16.41
N GLU A 8 26.43 -12.87 16.93
CA GLU A 8 25.21 -13.38 16.32
C GLU A 8 24.28 -12.18 16.12
N ILE A 9 24.22 -11.67 14.90
CA ILE A 9 23.23 -10.66 14.51
C ILE A 9 21.89 -11.39 14.54
N LYS A 10 21.20 -11.32 15.67
CA LYS A 10 19.83 -11.83 15.79
C LYS A 10 18.92 -10.89 15.03
N PHE A 11 18.36 -11.37 13.94
CA PHE A 11 17.34 -10.67 13.19
C PHE A 11 16.07 -10.56 14.04
N ASP A 12 15.68 -9.34 14.37
CA ASP A 12 14.47 -9.05 15.15
C ASP A 12 13.43 -8.37 14.24
N ILE A 13 12.48 -9.15 13.73
CA ILE A 13 11.42 -8.68 12.86
C ILE A 13 10.51 -7.65 13.55
N SER A 14 10.43 -7.65 14.88
CA SER A 14 9.60 -6.69 15.62
C SER A 14 10.07 -5.24 15.45
N LYS A 15 11.32 -5.04 15.02
CA LYS A 15 11.88 -3.71 14.74
C LYS A 15 11.58 -3.21 13.33
N ILE A 16 11.05 -4.06 12.47
CA ILE A 16 10.69 -3.71 11.09
C ILE A 16 9.23 -3.29 11.07
N ARG A 17 8.96 -2.10 10.52
CA ARG A 17 7.61 -1.59 10.29
C ARG A 17 7.07 -2.15 8.99
N LEU A 18 6.45 -3.32 9.08
CA LEU A 18 5.81 -4.04 7.99
C LEU A 18 4.30 -3.85 8.07
N TYR A 19 3.72 -3.29 7.03
CA TYR A 19 2.29 -3.05 6.91
C TYR A 19 1.71 -3.70 5.67
N THR A 20 0.52 -4.29 5.81
CA THR A 20 -0.33 -4.65 4.67
C THR A 20 -1.23 -3.48 4.34
N ILE A 21 -1.32 -3.12 3.06
CA ILE A 21 -2.19 -2.05 2.56
C ILE A 21 -3.28 -2.59 1.65
N ASP A 22 -4.45 -1.97 1.72
CA ASP A 22 -5.58 -2.23 0.83
C ASP A 22 -6.43 -0.97 0.68
N ILE A 23 -6.97 -0.73 -0.51
CA ILE A 23 -7.84 0.42 -0.78
C ILE A 23 -9.15 0.01 -1.45
N GLU A 24 -10.19 0.83 -1.22
CA GLU A 24 -11.45 0.76 -1.93
C GLU A 24 -11.75 2.12 -2.57
N THR A 25 -12.20 2.10 -3.81
CA THR A 25 -12.54 3.29 -4.59
C THR A 25 -14.01 3.31 -4.97
N LYS A 26 -14.53 4.47 -5.34
CA LYS A 26 -15.78 4.54 -6.08
C LYS A 26 -15.66 3.72 -7.37
N SER A 27 -16.77 3.13 -7.79
CA SER A 27 -16.86 2.32 -9.01
C SER A 27 -18.08 2.71 -9.87
N GLU A 28 -18.34 4.00 -9.97
CA GLU A 28 -19.51 4.52 -10.70
C GLU A 28 -19.49 4.19 -12.20
N ASN A 29 -18.29 4.05 -12.78
CA ASN A 29 -18.07 3.78 -14.20
C ASN A 29 -17.40 2.43 -14.46
N GLY A 30 -17.61 1.43 -13.60
CA GLY A 30 -16.97 0.13 -13.67
C GLY A 30 -15.68 0.04 -12.87
N PHE A 31 -14.77 -0.87 -13.24
CA PHE A 31 -13.51 -1.04 -12.53
C PHE A 31 -12.62 0.21 -12.68
N PRO A 32 -12.06 0.74 -11.58
CA PRO A 32 -11.30 1.98 -11.63
C PRO A 32 -10.04 1.85 -12.48
N ASP A 33 -9.84 2.81 -13.38
CA ASP A 33 -8.64 2.92 -14.21
C ASP A 33 -7.50 3.54 -13.40
N VAL A 34 -6.45 2.75 -13.16
CA VAL A 34 -5.25 3.22 -12.45
C VAL A 34 -4.50 4.31 -13.22
N ALA A 35 -4.55 4.29 -14.56
CA ALA A 35 -3.87 5.31 -15.37
C ALA A 35 -4.53 6.69 -15.18
N ALA A 36 -5.86 6.73 -15.20
CA ALA A 36 -6.63 7.94 -14.98
C ALA A 36 -6.72 8.32 -13.51
N ALA A 37 -6.89 7.34 -12.60
CA ALA A 37 -7.16 7.51 -11.17
C ALA A 37 -8.23 8.58 -10.91
N ASP A 38 -9.35 8.52 -11.67
CA ASP A 38 -10.39 9.54 -11.69
C ASP A 38 -11.47 9.32 -10.61
N GLN A 39 -11.56 8.10 -10.05
CA GLN A 39 -12.50 7.79 -8.99
C GLN A 39 -11.91 8.09 -7.61
N GLU A 40 -12.74 8.60 -6.70
CA GLU A 40 -12.31 8.90 -5.33
C GLU A 40 -11.99 7.62 -4.56
N ILE A 41 -10.96 7.69 -3.71
CA ILE A 41 -10.71 6.68 -2.69
C ILE A 41 -11.74 6.83 -1.57
N LEU A 42 -12.44 5.74 -1.25
CA LEU A 42 -13.43 5.70 -0.18
C LEU A 42 -12.87 5.10 1.10
N LEU A 43 -11.85 4.25 0.99
CA LEU A 43 -11.29 3.54 2.14
C LEU A 43 -9.82 3.24 1.88
N ILE A 44 -9.00 3.42 2.93
CA ILE A 44 -7.62 2.93 3.00
C ILE A 44 -7.48 2.15 4.31
N SER A 45 -6.93 0.95 4.26
CA SER A 45 -6.62 0.14 5.43
C SER A 45 -5.13 -0.18 5.50
N MET A 46 -4.56 -0.05 6.70
CA MET A 46 -3.18 -0.45 7.01
C MET A 46 -3.19 -1.40 8.20
N GLN A 47 -2.67 -2.61 8.01
CA GLN A 47 -2.51 -3.58 9.08
C GLN A 47 -1.05 -3.71 9.48
N ASP A 48 -0.75 -3.49 10.75
CA ASP A 48 0.55 -3.78 11.34
C ASP A 48 0.78 -5.30 11.41
N TYR A 49 1.88 -5.77 10.83
CA TYR A 49 2.21 -7.20 10.82
C TYR A 49 2.49 -7.74 12.22
N ASN A 50 3.11 -6.96 13.09
CA ASN A 50 3.52 -7.39 14.42
C ASN A 50 2.36 -7.42 15.41
N THR A 51 1.57 -6.33 15.46
CA THR A 51 0.46 -6.18 16.42
C THR A 51 -0.85 -6.74 15.91
N LYS A 52 -1.00 -6.88 14.57
CA LYS A 52 -2.26 -7.21 13.86
C LYS A 52 -3.33 -6.14 13.98
N GLU A 53 -3.03 -4.99 14.55
CA GLU A 53 -3.93 -3.85 14.57
C GLU A 53 -4.13 -3.28 13.17
N ILE A 54 -5.36 -2.91 12.86
CA ILE A 54 -5.76 -2.32 11.59
C ILE A 54 -6.21 -0.89 11.84
N VAL A 55 -5.65 0.05 11.11
CA VAL A 55 -6.16 1.41 11.01
C VAL A 55 -6.83 1.58 9.67
N THR A 56 -8.06 2.04 9.66
CA THR A 56 -8.85 2.25 8.44
C THR A 56 -9.34 3.68 8.39
N TRP A 57 -9.00 4.39 7.32
CA TRP A 57 -9.55 5.71 6.96
C TRP A 57 -10.67 5.51 5.97
N GLY A 58 -11.86 6.03 6.26
CA GLY A 58 -13.01 5.84 5.39
C GLY A 58 -13.89 7.06 5.25
N VAL A 59 -14.47 7.23 4.08
CA VAL A 59 -15.53 8.23 3.82
C VAL A 59 -16.87 7.63 4.20
N GLY A 60 -17.57 8.28 5.14
CA GLY A 60 -18.86 7.83 5.64
C GLY A 60 -18.77 6.92 6.87
N SER A 61 -19.92 6.54 7.39
CA SER A 61 -20.00 5.74 8.61
C SER A 61 -19.94 4.25 8.32
N PHE A 62 -19.12 3.55 9.08
CA PHE A 62 -19.02 2.10 9.05
C PHE A 62 -19.01 1.54 10.49
N LYS A 63 -19.81 0.50 10.73
CA LYS A 63 -19.81 -0.19 12.03
C LYS A 63 -18.71 -1.24 12.05
N VAL A 64 -17.67 -0.97 12.82
CA VAL A 64 -16.59 -1.93 13.06
C VAL A 64 -17.11 -3.06 13.95
N LYS A 65 -16.90 -4.31 13.52
CA LYS A 65 -17.27 -5.52 14.26
C LYS A 65 -16.06 -6.20 14.93
N GLN A 66 -14.85 -5.80 14.57
CA GLN A 66 -13.60 -6.42 15.02
C GLN A 66 -12.90 -5.50 16.04
N GLU A 67 -12.41 -6.04 17.14
CA GLU A 67 -11.76 -5.28 18.21
C GLU A 67 -10.39 -4.70 17.80
N ASN A 68 -9.70 -5.34 16.84
CA ASN A 68 -8.39 -4.91 16.34
C ASN A 68 -8.46 -3.87 15.21
N VAL A 69 -9.66 -3.36 14.89
CA VAL A 69 -9.86 -2.35 13.83
C VAL A 69 -10.21 -1.00 14.43
N ARG A 70 -9.37 -0.01 14.18
CA ARG A 70 -9.64 1.40 14.44
C ARG A 70 -10.12 2.07 13.16
N TYR A 71 -11.38 2.43 13.09
CA TYR A 71 -11.97 3.16 11.98
C TYR A 71 -11.98 4.66 12.25
N ILE A 72 -11.46 5.45 11.29
CA ILE A 72 -11.44 6.92 11.33
C ILE A 72 -12.34 7.40 10.20
N GLN A 73 -13.43 8.06 10.55
CA GLN A 73 -14.43 8.55 9.62
C GLN A 73 -14.10 9.94 9.10
N PHE A 74 -14.30 10.15 7.80
CA PHE A 74 -14.19 11.43 7.12
C PHE A 74 -15.45 11.71 6.30
N ASN A 75 -15.69 13.00 5.99
CA ASN A 75 -16.81 13.43 5.16
C ASN A 75 -16.46 13.46 3.66
N ASN A 76 -15.18 13.48 3.33
CA ASN A 76 -14.67 13.60 1.97
C ASN A 76 -13.27 12.98 1.83
N GLU A 77 -12.87 12.76 0.58
CA GLU A 77 -11.55 12.18 0.26
C GLU A 77 -10.38 13.10 0.64
N HIS A 78 -10.53 14.43 0.48
CA HIS A 78 -9.46 15.38 0.81
C HIS A 78 -9.00 15.21 2.26
N ASP A 79 -9.93 15.15 3.20
CA ASP A 79 -9.64 15.04 4.63
C ASP A 79 -9.12 13.62 4.97
N LEU A 80 -9.66 12.59 4.30
CA LEU A 80 -9.16 11.22 4.41
C LEU A 80 -7.69 11.13 3.99
N LEU A 81 -7.35 11.62 2.80
CA LEU A 81 -5.99 11.58 2.27
C LEU A 81 -5.02 12.43 3.11
N SER A 82 -5.48 13.59 3.61
CA SER A 82 -4.68 14.45 4.48
C SER A 82 -4.32 13.76 5.79
N SER A 83 -5.28 13.08 6.41
CA SER A 83 -5.04 12.30 7.63
C SER A 83 -4.15 11.07 7.36
N PHE A 84 -4.40 10.37 6.24
CA PHE A 84 -3.61 9.20 5.85
C PHE A 84 -2.13 9.56 5.62
N ILE A 85 -1.83 10.60 4.83
CA ILE A 85 -0.44 10.98 4.55
C ILE A 85 0.28 11.48 5.81
N GLN A 86 -0.44 12.15 6.73
CA GLN A 86 0.14 12.54 8.02
C GLN A 86 0.50 11.31 8.84
N TRP A 87 -0.40 10.34 8.97
CA TRP A 87 -0.13 9.08 9.65
C TRP A 87 1.05 8.33 9.03
N TRP A 88 1.10 8.29 7.67
CA TRP A 88 2.19 7.66 6.94
C TRP A 88 3.54 8.29 7.24
N MET A 89 3.62 9.62 7.28
CA MET A 89 4.86 10.33 7.66
C MET A 89 5.28 10.04 9.10
N ASP A 90 4.32 9.95 10.02
CA ASP A 90 4.60 9.71 11.45
C ASP A 90 4.99 8.25 11.72
N ASN A 91 4.51 7.31 10.90
CA ASN A 91 4.71 5.87 11.07
C ASN A 91 5.52 5.23 9.94
N THR A 92 6.17 5.97 9.11
CA THR A 92 6.80 5.55 7.85
C THR A 92 7.12 4.05 7.78
N PRO A 93 6.45 3.26 6.90
CA PRO A 93 6.73 1.84 6.75
C PRO A 93 8.15 1.58 6.26
N ASP A 94 8.78 0.50 6.70
CA ASP A 94 9.98 -0.03 6.07
C ASP A 94 9.61 -0.92 4.88
N ILE A 95 8.52 -1.69 5.06
CA ILE A 95 7.98 -2.60 4.05
C ILE A 95 6.47 -2.43 3.98
N VAL A 96 5.95 -2.30 2.77
CA VAL A 96 4.53 -2.34 2.46
C VAL A 96 4.24 -3.55 1.60
N THR A 97 3.22 -4.29 1.96
CA THR A 97 2.80 -5.51 1.28
C THR A 97 1.30 -5.54 1.04
N GLY A 98 0.84 -6.45 0.20
CA GLY A 98 -0.56 -6.65 -0.14
C GLY A 98 -0.70 -7.39 -1.46
N TRP A 99 -1.93 -7.54 -1.92
CA TRP A 99 -2.24 -8.23 -3.17
C TRP A 99 -2.33 -7.24 -4.32
N ASN A 100 -1.46 -7.38 -5.32
CA ASN A 100 -1.43 -6.54 -6.53
C ASN A 100 -1.16 -5.04 -6.25
N ILE A 101 -0.49 -4.74 -5.17
CA ILE A 101 -0.30 -3.35 -4.71
C ILE A 101 0.53 -2.52 -5.67
N GLN A 102 1.50 -3.11 -6.37
CA GLN A 102 2.35 -2.40 -7.32
C GLN A 102 1.59 -1.93 -8.57
N LEU A 103 0.54 -2.65 -8.96
CA LEU A 103 -0.25 -2.30 -10.13
C LEU A 103 -1.55 -1.56 -9.80
N PHE A 104 -1.99 -1.57 -8.54
CA PHE A 104 -3.25 -0.94 -8.15
C PHE A 104 -3.09 0.03 -6.98
N ASP A 105 -2.92 -0.46 -5.75
CA ASP A 105 -3.03 0.38 -4.54
C ASP A 105 -2.01 1.51 -4.50
N ILE A 106 -0.74 1.20 -4.68
CA ILE A 106 0.35 2.19 -4.60
C ILE A 106 0.23 3.27 -5.69
N PRO A 107 0.13 2.94 -6.98
CA PRO A 107 -0.01 3.98 -8.01
C PRO A 107 -1.32 4.76 -7.89
N TYR A 108 -2.40 4.12 -7.44
CA TYR A 108 -3.68 4.79 -7.26
C TYR A 108 -3.62 5.82 -6.12
N ILE A 109 -3.10 5.43 -4.95
CA ILE A 109 -2.90 6.34 -3.81
C ILE A 109 -1.99 7.51 -4.19
N ALA A 110 -0.85 7.25 -4.82
CA ALA A 110 0.10 8.29 -5.20
C ALA A 110 -0.56 9.32 -6.14
N LYS A 111 -1.27 8.85 -7.17
CA LYS A 111 -1.98 9.72 -8.12
C LYS A 111 -3.12 10.51 -7.46
N ARG A 112 -3.88 9.88 -6.55
CA ARG A 112 -4.94 10.59 -5.83
C ARG A 112 -4.39 11.65 -4.89
N ILE A 113 -3.32 11.35 -4.15
CA ILE A 113 -2.65 12.35 -3.30
C ILE A 113 -2.13 13.51 -4.16
N ASP A 114 -1.46 13.23 -5.27
CA ASP A 114 -0.96 14.26 -6.17
C ASP A 114 -2.09 15.16 -6.68
N ARG A 115 -3.18 14.56 -7.15
CA ARG A 115 -4.34 15.29 -7.69
C ARG A 115 -5.07 16.13 -6.65
N VAL A 116 -5.28 15.59 -5.44
CA VAL A 116 -6.13 16.20 -4.40
C VAL A 116 -5.35 17.12 -3.48
N LEU A 117 -4.11 16.73 -3.11
CA LEU A 117 -3.27 17.43 -2.15
C LEU A 117 -2.03 18.07 -2.78
N GLY A 118 -1.66 17.68 -3.99
CA GLY A 118 -0.51 18.18 -4.73
C GLY A 118 0.76 17.34 -4.61
N GLU A 119 1.65 17.52 -5.57
CA GLU A 119 2.91 16.76 -5.72
C GLU A 119 3.81 16.81 -4.47
N LYS A 120 3.84 17.95 -3.79
CA LYS A 120 4.66 18.12 -2.58
C LYS A 120 4.29 17.11 -1.48
N LEU A 121 2.99 16.86 -1.29
CA LEU A 121 2.53 15.87 -0.32
C LEU A 121 2.64 14.45 -0.85
N MET A 122 2.42 14.21 -2.14
CA MET A 122 2.64 12.91 -2.77
C MET A 122 4.10 12.45 -2.59
N ARG A 123 5.06 13.32 -2.75
CA ARG A 123 6.49 13.01 -2.52
C ARG A 123 6.80 12.60 -1.08
N ARG A 124 5.94 13.00 -0.11
CA ARG A 124 6.09 12.60 1.30
C ARG A 124 5.71 11.14 1.59
N LEU A 125 5.20 10.39 0.60
CA LEU A 125 5.16 8.93 0.68
C LEU A 125 6.56 8.33 0.86
N SER A 126 7.59 8.97 0.33
CA SER A 126 8.99 8.64 0.61
C SER A 126 9.52 9.44 1.80
N PRO A 127 10.20 8.79 2.77
CA PRO A 127 10.87 9.51 3.87
C PRO A 127 11.98 10.45 3.37
N TRP A 128 12.46 10.21 2.15
CA TRP A 128 13.50 11.01 1.50
C TRP A 128 12.95 11.99 0.46
N GLY A 129 11.63 12.07 0.29
CA GLY A 129 11.00 12.88 -0.76
C GLY A 129 11.21 12.35 -2.19
N LEU A 130 11.62 11.10 -2.33
CA LEU A 130 11.90 10.43 -3.60
C LEU A 130 10.74 9.49 -3.96
N CYS A 131 9.64 10.08 -4.42
CA CYS A 131 8.50 9.34 -4.93
C CYS A 131 8.21 9.80 -6.36
N SER A 132 8.31 8.88 -7.32
CA SER A 132 8.15 9.19 -8.75
C SER A 132 7.51 8.04 -9.51
N PRO A 133 6.81 8.33 -10.63
CA PRO A 133 6.31 7.32 -11.52
C PRO A 133 7.43 6.43 -12.06
N LYS A 134 7.17 5.13 -12.13
CA LYS A 134 8.07 4.12 -12.70
C LYS A 134 7.30 3.25 -13.67
N GLN A 135 7.88 3.03 -14.86
CA GLN A 135 7.35 2.09 -15.83
C GLN A 135 7.89 0.69 -15.55
N ILE A 136 7.01 -0.29 -15.60
CA ILE A 136 7.35 -1.70 -15.48
C ILE A 136 6.71 -2.48 -16.65
N TYR A 137 7.38 -3.54 -17.09
CA TYR A 137 6.90 -4.39 -18.18
C TYR A 137 6.56 -5.78 -17.64
N ILE A 138 5.30 -6.19 -17.81
CA ILE A 138 4.84 -7.51 -17.41
C ILE A 138 4.21 -8.19 -18.61
N LYS A 139 4.78 -9.33 -19.04
CA LYS A 139 4.34 -10.11 -20.21
C LYS A 139 4.19 -9.24 -21.49
N GLY A 140 5.14 -8.32 -21.72
CA GLY A 140 5.14 -7.44 -22.89
C GLY A 140 4.17 -6.27 -22.85
N ARG A 141 3.45 -6.08 -21.75
CA ARG A 141 2.59 -4.91 -21.51
C ARG A 141 3.26 -3.94 -20.56
N GLU A 142 3.14 -2.67 -20.87
CA GLU A 142 3.63 -1.57 -20.03
C GLU A 142 2.60 -1.22 -18.95
N TYR A 143 3.09 -1.05 -17.72
CA TYR A 143 2.31 -0.59 -16.58
C TYR A 143 3.06 0.53 -15.89
N GLN A 144 2.32 1.46 -15.30
CA GLN A 144 2.87 2.52 -14.48
C GLN A 144 2.65 2.20 -13.01
N THR A 145 3.72 2.19 -12.24
CA THR A 145 3.69 2.15 -10.77
C THR A 145 4.43 3.37 -10.22
N TYR A 146 4.71 3.39 -8.92
CA TYR A 146 5.53 4.40 -8.28
C TYR A 146 6.70 3.77 -7.56
N ASP A 147 7.89 4.35 -7.74
CA ASP A 147 9.04 4.07 -6.91
C ASP A 147 9.01 4.98 -5.68
N ILE A 148 9.09 4.39 -4.51
CA ILE A 148 9.06 5.11 -3.23
C ILE A 148 10.39 4.86 -2.53
N GLY A 149 11.30 5.82 -2.65
CA GLY A 149 12.63 5.72 -2.06
C GLY A 149 12.56 5.51 -0.55
N GLY A 150 13.28 4.51 -0.05
CA GLY A 150 13.32 4.15 1.37
C GLY A 150 12.25 3.16 1.84
N ILE A 151 11.33 2.75 0.97
CA ILE A 151 10.27 1.77 1.29
C ILE A 151 10.33 0.61 0.32
N THR A 152 10.35 -0.61 0.86
CA THR A 152 10.28 -1.84 0.08
C THR A 152 8.82 -2.21 -0.17
N GLN A 153 8.48 -2.46 -1.42
CA GLN A 153 7.16 -2.97 -1.82
C GLN A 153 7.26 -4.45 -2.10
N LEU A 154 6.53 -5.27 -1.33
CA LEU A 154 6.43 -6.73 -1.51
C LEU A 154 5.02 -7.09 -1.94
N ASP A 155 4.85 -7.47 -3.20
CA ASP A 155 3.54 -7.83 -3.74
C ASP A 155 3.29 -9.33 -3.59
N TYR A 156 2.23 -9.71 -2.86
CA TYR A 156 1.84 -11.11 -2.69
C TYR A 156 1.45 -11.78 -4.01
N LEU A 157 0.94 -11.03 -4.96
CA LEU A 157 0.62 -11.56 -6.29
C LEU A 157 1.88 -12.02 -7.02
N ASP A 158 2.99 -11.29 -6.91
CA ASP A 158 4.25 -11.66 -7.51
C ASP A 158 4.86 -12.89 -6.83
N LEU A 159 4.79 -12.95 -5.50
CA LEU A 159 5.21 -14.13 -4.74
C LEU A 159 4.36 -15.35 -5.12
N TYR A 160 3.03 -15.20 -5.18
CA TYR A 160 2.12 -16.26 -5.59
C TYR A 160 2.46 -16.80 -6.98
N LYS A 161 2.67 -15.93 -7.96
CA LYS A 161 3.05 -16.33 -9.35
C LYS A 161 4.39 -17.04 -9.42
N LYS A 162 5.37 -16.65 -8.59
CA LYS A 162 6.70 -17.30 -8.55
C LYS A 162 6.66 -18.71 -7.97
N PHE A 163 5.78 -18.96 -7.00
CA PHE A 163 5.70 -20.25 -6.29
C PHE A 163 4.57 -21.17 -6.79
N THR A 164 3.73 -20.71 -7.72
CA THR A 164 2.66 -21.50 -8.32
C THR A 164 3.06 -21.99 -9.68
N TYR A 165 3.19 -23.31 -9.86
CA TYR A 165 3.63 -23.95 -11.11
C TYR A 165 2.56 -23.95 -12.21
N LYS A 166 1.29 -23.69 -11.88
CA LYS A 166 0.17 -23.63 -12.84
C LYS A 166 -0.36 -22.20 -12.90
N ALA A 167 -0.50 -21.69 -14.13
CA ALA A 167 -1.20 -20.43 -14.35
C ALA A 167 -2.66 -20.56 -13.93
N GLN A 168 -3.16 -19.62 -13.16
CA GLN A 168 -4.57 -19.50 -12.80
C GLN A 168 -5.30 -18.67 -13.86
N GLU A 169 -6.60 -18.96 -14.04
CA GLU A 169 -7.45 -18.18 -14.97
C GLU A 169 -7.63 -16.73 -14.49
N SER A 170 -7.66 -16.54 -13.18
CA SER A 170 -7.73 -15.23 -12.56
C SER A 170 -6.79 -15.16 -11.35
N TYR A 171 -6.18 -13.99 -11.15
CA TYR A 171 -5.36 -13.67 -9.99
C TYR A 171 -6.09 -12.71 -9.02
N ARG A 172 -7.40 -12.67 -9.09
CA ARG A 172 -8.20 -11.97 -8.07
C ARG A 172 -8.23 -12.79 -6.79
N LEU A 173 -8.19 -12.12 -5.64
CA LEU A 173 -8.14 -12.76 -4.34
C LEU A 173 -9.37 -13.64 -4.08
N ASP A 174 -10.55 -13.20 -4.50
CA ASP A 174 -11.81 -13.92 -4.40
C ASP A 174 -11.88 -15.23 -5.25
N TYR A 175 -11.02 -15.33 -6.27
CA TYR A 175 -10.90 -16.55 -7.09
C TYR A 175 -9.90 -17.55 -6.51
N ILE A 176 -8.91 -17.08 -5.72
CA ILE A 176 -7.81 -17.90 -5.20
C ILE A 176 -8.11 -18.39 -3.78
N ALA A 177 -8.88 -17.62 -3.00
CA ALA A 177 -9.33 -17.98 -1.67
C ALA A 177 -10.51 -18.94 -1.72
#